data_3d37ffee3010760130cad1a285dd093a
#
_entry.id   3d37ffee3010760130cad1a285dd093a
#
_cell.length_a   1.000
_cell.length_b   1.000
_cell.length_c   1.000
_cell.angle_alpha   90.00
_cell.angle_beta   90.00
_cell.angle_gamma   90.00
#
_symmetry.space_group_name_H-M   'P 1'
#
loop_
_entity.id
_entity.type
_entity.pdbx_description
1 polymer ?
#
loop_
_entity_poly.entity_id
_entity_poly.type
_entity_poly.pdbx_seq_one_letter_code
_entity_poly.pdbx_strand_id
1 'polypeptide(L)'
;MPLVLSQTYSLACGYITGLKPDIFRKFTIPLAPEVMSTITHDNLLKHDPAILLRSRKRRMPKRTDIKSIMIIGAGPIVIGQACEFDYSGAQACKALKEEGYRVILVNSNPATIMTDPELADATYIEPITAEVVAKIIEKEQPDALLPTMGGQTGLNTALELESMGVLDKFNVEMIGAKRGAIEMAEDRKLFREAMDRLGLENPKATIVTAPKNSDGTANLNEGVQIALHSLDIIGLPAIIRPAFTLGG
;
A
#
# COMPACT_ATOMS: atom_id res chain seq x y z
N MET A 1 18.84 -28.84 -12.89
CA MET A 1 17.77 -28.60 -11.92
C MET A 1 17.59 -27.13 -11.49
N PRO A 2 18.27 -26.14 -12.07
CA PRO A 2 17.97 -24.72 -11.85
C PRO A 2 16.77 -24.18 -12.66
N LEU A 3 16.22 -24.98 -13.57
CA LEU A 3 15.12 -24.58 -14.48
C LEU A 3 13.73 -24.55 -13.84
N VAL A 4 13.53 -25.22 -12.70
CA VAL A 4 12.18 -25.39 -12.11
C VAL A 4 11.70 -24.11 -11.38
N LEU A 5 12.59 -23.37 -10.73
CA LEU A 5 12.21 -22.12 -10.03
C LEU A 5 11.95 -20.95 -10.99
N SER A 6 12.69 -20.89 -12.11
CA SER A 6 12.42 -19.86 -13.14
C SER A 6 11.14 -20.13 -13.94
N GLN A 7 10.79 -21.41 -14.13
CA GLN A 7 9.54 -21.78 -14.82
C GLN A 7 8.31 -21.58 -13.95
N THR A 8 8.39 -21.81 -12.64
CA THR A 8 7.27 -21.57 -11.72
C THR A 8 6.96 -20.07 -11.56
N TYR A 9 7.98 -19.22 -11.48
CA TYR A 9 7.79 -17.77 -11.45
C TYR A 9 7.25 -17.23 -12.79
N SER A 10 7.74 -17.75 -13.91
CA SER A 10 7.28 -17.39 -15.25
C SER A 10 5.82 -17.85 -15.51
N LEU A 11 5.44 -19.02 -15.01
CA LEU A 11 4.07 -19.53 -15.12
C LEU A 11 3.10 -18.76 -14.22
N ALA A 12 3.48 -18.45 -12.99
CA ALA A 12 2.65 -17.66 -12.08
C ALA A 12 2.42 -16.23 -12.61
N CYS A 13 3.46 -15.60 -13.15
CA CYS A 13 3.36 -14.25 -13.70
C CYS A 13 2.60 -14.22 -15.04
N GLY A 14 2.72 -15.26 -15.89
CA GLY A 14 1.96 -15.42 -17.14
C GLY A 14 0.46 -15.64 -16.92
N TYR A 15 0.07 -16.29 -15.83
CA TYR A 15 -1.33 -16.47 -15.44
C TYR A 15 -1.99 -15.16 -14.98
N ILE A 16 -1.22 -14.28 -14.33
CA ILE A 16 -1.72 -13.00 -13.80
C ILE A 16 -1.82 -11.93 -14.90
N THR A 17 -0.91 -11.93 -15.89
CA THR A 17 -0.80 -10.84 -16.87
C THR A 17 -1.34 -11.18 -18.27
N GLY A 18 -1.66 -12.43 -18.56
CA GLY A 18 -2.09 -12.88 -19.89
C GLY A 18 -1.01 -12.74 -20.99
N LEU A 19 0.24 -12.44 -20.62
CA LEU A 19 1.35 -12.26 -21.56
C LEU A 19 2.03 -13.60 -21.88
N LYS A 20 2.41 -13.78 -23.17
CA LYS A 20 3.10 -14.98 -23.60
C LYS A 20 4.47 -15.13 -22.93
N PRO A 21 4.89 -16.35 -22.55
CA PRO A 21 6.14 -16.63 -21.81
C PRO A 21 7.41 -16.09 -22.49
N ASP A 22 7.41 -15.94 -23.80
CA ASP A 22 8.58 -15.51 -24.57
C ASP A 22 8.96 -14.03 -24.36
N ILE A 23 8.03 -13.20 -23.88
CA ILE A 23 8.28 -11.79 -23.58
C ILE A 23 9.09 -11.65 -22.31
N PHE A 24 8.89 -12.52 -21.33
CA PHE A 24 9.61 -12.47 -20.04
C PHE A 24 11.09 -12.87 -20.13
N ARG A 25 11.48 -13.70 -21.10
CA ARG A 25 12.89 -14.08 -21.30
C ARG A 25 13.81 -12.92 -21.62
N LYS A 26 13.27 -11.82 -22.15
CA LYS A 26 14.06 -10.61 -22.49
C LYS A 26 14.33 -9.68 -21.33
N PHE A 27 13.64 -9.87 -20.19
CA PHE A 27 13.74 -9.01 -19.00
C PHE A 27 14.31 -9.73 -17.76
N THR A 28 14.75 -10.99 -17.91
CA THR A 28 15.41 -11.70 -16.81
C THR A 28 16.83 -11.18 -16.66
N ILE A 29 17.08 -10.41 -15.59
CA ILE A 29 18.44 -10.05 -15.18
C ILE A 29 19.13 -11.35 -14.73
N PRO A 30 20.23 -11.77 -15.35
CA PRO A 30 20.95 -12.95 -14.89
C PRO A 30 21.53 -12.64 -13.50
N LEU A 31 21.07 -13.35 -12.49
CA LEU A 31 21.72 -13.35 -11.18
C LEU A 31 23.14 -13.92 -11.36
N ALA A 32 24.11 -13.25 -10.75
CA ALA A 32 25.50 -13.67 -10.79
C ALA A 32 25.65 -15.14 -10.34
N PRO A 33 26.51 -15.93 -10.98
CA PRO A 33 26.66 -17.37 -10.67
C PRO A 33 26.97 -17.64 -9.19
N GLU A 34 27.58 -16.72 -8.50
CA GLU A 34 27.92 -16.79 -7.07
C GLU A 34 26.68 -16.77 -6.16
N VAL A 35 25.60 -16.09 -6.57
CA VAL A 35 24.33 -16.08 -5.81
C VAL A 35 23.55 -17.39 -6.03
N MET A 36 23.70 -18.00 -7.20
CA MET A 36 23.06 -19.28 -7.53
C MET A 36 23.70 -20.48 -6.82
N SER A 37 25.01 -20.43 -6.51
CA SER A 37 25.70 -21.53 -5.82
C SER A 37 25.34 -21.63 -4.33
N THR A 38 24.80 -20.58 -3.73
CA THR A 38 24.44 -20.53 -2.31
C THR A 38 23.03 -21.08 -2.04
N ILE A 39 22.20 -21.18 -3.08
CA ILE A 39 20.83 -21.74 -2.98
C ILE A 39 20.82 -23.15 -3.56
N THR A 40 21.47 -24.09 -2.87
CA THR A 40 21.36 -25.50 -3.21
C THR A 40 20.17 -26.13 -2.49
N HIS A 41 19.54 -27.12 -3.16
CA HIS A 41 18.44 -27.91 -2.61
C HIS A 41 18.78 -28.51 -1.22
N ASP A 42 20.05 -28.81 -0.99
CA ASP A 42 20.56 -29.34 0.28
C ASP A 42 20.57 -28.30 1.42
N ASN A 43 20.70 -27.01 1.12
CA ASN A 43 20.60 -25.95 2.13
C ASN A 43 19.14 -25.63 2.52
N LEU A 44 18.20 -25.88 1.63
CA LEU A 44 16.75 -25.78 1.92
C LEU A 44 16.27 -26.97 2.77
N LEU A 45 16.89 -28.14 2.62
CA LEU A 45 16.55 -29.36 3.40
C LEU A 45 17.25 -29.43 4.77
N LYS A 46 18.25 -28.60 5.02
CA LYS A 46 18.93 -28.49 6.33
C LYS A 46 18.13 -27.65 7.35
N HIS A 47 17.09 -26.96 6.94
CA HIS A 47 16.15 -26.41 7.90
C HIS A 47 15.24 -27.52 8.39
N ASP A 48 15.47 -27.95 9.63
CA ASP A 48 14.67 -28.89 10.39
C ASP A 48 13.18 -28.67 10.10
N PRO A 49 12.45 -29.68 9.59
CA PRO A 49 10.99 -29.58 9.41
C PRO A 49 10.27 -29.11 10.66
N ALA A 50 10.84 -29.36 11.83
CA ALA A 50 10.32 -28.85 13.11
C ALA A 50 10.49 -27.33 13.25
N ILE A 51 11.46 -26.68 12.58
CA ILE A 51 11.60 -25.22 12.56
C ILE A 51 10.55 -24.63 11.63
N LEU A 52 10.27 -25.23 10.48
CA LEU A 52 9.20 -24.83 9.58
C LEU A 52 7.82 -25.07 10.19
N LEU A 53 7.62 -26.15 10.96
CA LEU A 53 6.41 -26.42 11.72
C LEU A 53 6.28 -25.50 12.95
N ARG A 54 7.40 -25.13 13.61
CA ARG A 54 7.42 -24.13 14.68
C ARG A 54 7.16 -22.72 14.15
N SER A 55 7.64 -22.36 12.97
CA SER A 55 7.31 -21.07 12.35
C SER A 55 5.83 -20.98 11.95
N ARG A 56 5.22 -22.09 11.47
CA ARG A 56 3.78 -22.19 11.24
C ARG A 56 2.94 -22.14 12.52
N LYS A 57 3.51 -22.52 13.68
CA LYS A 57 2.80 -22.47 14.99
C LYS A 57 2.96 -21.14 15.74
N ARG A 58 3.78 -20.20 15.28
CA ARG A 58 3.72 -18.82 15.74
C ARG A 58 2.61 -18.08 14.97
N ARG A 59 1.38 -18.55 15.08
CA ARG A 59 0.23 -17.69 14.83
C ARG A 59 0.32 -16.57 15.87
N MET A 60 0.43 -15.34 15.40
CA MET A 60 0.19 -14.20 16.29
C MET A 60 -1.20 -14.42 16.88
N PRO A 61 -1.34 -14.33 18.20
CA PRO A 61 -2.64 -14.58 18.82
C PRO A 61 -3.64 -13.57 18.24
N LYS A 62 -4.83 -14.07 17.91
CA LYS A 62 -5.96 -13.23 17.50
C LYS A 62 -6.17 -12.15 18.56
N ARG A 63 -6.37 -10.91 18.13
CA ARG A 63 -6.81 -9.83 19.02
C ARG A 63 -8.23 -10.09 19.49
N THR A 64 -8.40 -10.20 20.78
CA THR A 64 -9.71 -10.49 21.42
C THR A 64 -10.41 -9.21 21.88
N ASP A 65 -9.72 -8.10 21.89
CA ASP A 65 -10.20 -6.76 22.24
C ASP A 65 -10.98 -6.10 21.08
N ILE A 66 -10.77 -6.55 19.84
CA ILE A 66 -11.47 -6.11 18.62
C ILE A 66 -12.53 -7.15 18.26
N LYS A 67 -13.74 -6.73 17.94
CA LYS A 67 -14.87 -7.57 17.50
C LYS A 67 -15.34 -7.22 16.10
N SER A 68 -15.25 -5.94 15.73
CA SER A 68 -15.73 -5.39 14.47
C SER A 68 -14.66 -4.55 13.78
N ILE A 69 -14.53 -4.73 12.47
CA ILE A 69 -13.51 -4.05 11.66
C ILE A 69 -14.19 -3.44 10.44
N MET A 70 -13.97 -2.15 10.24
CA MET A 70 -14.37 -1.45 9.02
C MET A 70 -13.23 -1.46 8.01
N ILE A 71 -13.54 -1.80 6.76
CA ILE A 71 -12.63 -1.76 5.62
C ILE A 71 -13.11 -0.66 4.68
N ILE A 72 -12.20 0.22 4.26
CA ILE A 72 -12.45 1.19 3.20
C ILE A 72 -11.91 0.63 1.89
N GLY A 73 -12.75 0.54 0.86
CA GLY A 73 -12.37 0.10 -0.48
C GLY A 73 -11.72 1.21 -1.30
N ALA A 74 -11.27 0.85 -2.51
CA ALA A 74 -10.57 1.77 -3.42
C ALA A 74 -11.50 2.64 -4.27
N GLY A 75 -12.79 2.37 -4.25
CA GLY A 75 -13.73 3.02 -5.17
C GLY A 75 -13.67 2.45 -6.58
N PRO A 76 -14.08 3.21 -7.61
CA PRO A 76 -13.99 2.79 -9.00
C PRO A 76 -12.54 2.57 -9.42
N ILE A 77 -12.31 1.56 -10.27
CA ILE A 77 -10.98 1.33 -10.85
C ILE A 77 -10.67 2.46 -11.83
N VAL A 78 -9.65 3.24 -11.51
CA VAL A 78 -9.14 4.31 -12.38
C VAL A 78 -8.01 3.76 -13.24
N ILE A 79 -7.91 4.20 -14.49
CA ILE A 79 -6.80 3.82 -15.39
C ILE A 79 -5.47 4.16 -14.72
N GLY A 80 -4.59 3.17 -14.60
CA GLY A 80 -3.29 3.29 -13.92
C GLY A 80 -3.29 2.91 -12.45
N GLN A 81 -4.45 2.65 -11.84
CA GLN A 81 -4.56 1.96 -10.56
C GLN A 81 -4.79 0.47 -10.79
N ALA A 82 -4.09 -0.33 -10.02
CA ALA A 82 -4.16 -1.76 -10.15
C ALA A 82 -5.49 -2.31 -9.61
N CYS A 83 -6.09 -3.26 -10.32
CA CYS A 83 -7.31 -3.96 -9.86
C CYS A 83 -7.05 -4.90 -8.67
N GLU A 84 -5.80 -5.07 -8.27
CA GLU A 84 -5.43 -5.83 -7.07
C GLU A 84 -6.02 -5.29 -5.77
N PHE A 85 -6.39 -4.01 -5.70
CA PHE A 85 -7.05 -3.45 -4.51
C PHE A 85 -8.43 -4.07 -4.28
N ASP A 86 -9.18 -4.34 -5.33
CA ASP A 86 -10.48 -5.01 -5.24
C ASP A 86 -10.33 -6.44 -4.72
N TYR A 87 -9.37 -7.17 -5.30
CA TYR A 87 -9.05 -8.52 -4.86
C TYR A 87 -8.50 -8.57 -3.44
N SER A 88 -7.57 -7.69 -3.08
CA SER A 88 -7.00 -7.67 -1.73
C SER A 88 -8.03 -7.30 -0.67
N GLY A 89 -8.95 -6.39 -0.98
CA GLY A 89 -10.09 -6.05 -0.13
C GLY A 89 -11.05 -7.22 0.07
N ALA A 90 -11.39 -7.93 -1.01
CA ALA A 90 -12.21 -9.14 -0.92
C ALA A 90 -11.54 -10.23 -0.08
N GLN A 91 -10.24 -10.45 -0.24
CA GLN A 91 -9.48 -11.41 0.56
C GLN A 91 -9.37 -10.98 2.04
N ALA A 92 -9.24 -9.68 2.30
CA ALA A 92 -9.26 -9.16 3.68
C ALA A 92 -10.60 -9.40 4.37
N CYS A 93 -11.73 -9.13 3.70
CA CYS A 93 -13.07 -9.43 4.22
C CYS A 93 -13.19 -10.91 4.57
N LYS A 94 -12.81 -11.80 3.65
CA LYS A 94 -12.86 -13.24 3.85
C LYS A 94 -12.01 -13.69 5.03
N ALA A 95 -10.74 -13.27 5.08
CA ALA A 95 -9.81 -13.64 6.14
C ALA A 95 -10.30 -13.16 7.53
N LEU A 96 -10.82 -11.94 7.62
CA LEU A 96 -11.33 -11.40 8.88
C LEU A 96 -12.61 -12.11 9.33
N LYS A 97 -13.50 -12.48 8.41
CA LYS A 97 -14.68 -13.30 8.74
C LYS A 97 -14.30 -14.71 9.20
N GLU A 98 -13.32 -15.34 8.55
CA GLU A 98 -12.79 -16.65 8.96
C GLU A 98 -12.17 -16.60 10.36
N GLU A 99 -11.56 -15.48 10.74
CA GLU A 99 -11.07 -15.23 12.10
C GLU A 99 -12.21 -14.86 13.09
N GLY A 100 -13.44 -14.68 12.61
CA GLY A 100 -14.63 -14.41 13.41
C GLY A 100 -14.79 -12.96 13.84
N TYR A 101 -14.26 -12.01 13.07
CA TYR A 101 -14.58 -10.59 13.21
C TYR A 101 -15.86 -10.25 12.44
N ARG A 102 -16.63 -9.28 12.94
CA ARG A 102 -17.68 -8.64 12.15
C ARG A 102 -17.05 -7.66 11.18
N VAL A 103 -17.30 -7.81 9.88
CA VAL A 103 -16.70 -7.00 8.83
C VAL A 103 -17.70 -6.01 8.28
N ILE A 104 -17.34 -4.73 8.28
CA ILE A 104 -18.11 -3.64 7.69
C ILE A 104 -17.29 -3.10 6.50
N LEU A 105 -17.88 -3.11 5.32
CA LEU A 105 -17.22 -2.66 4.10
C LEU A 105 -17.85 -1.38 3.59
N VAL A 106 -17.03 -0.40 3.23
CA VAL A 106 -17.44 0.81 2.50
C VAL A 106 -16.72 0.85 1.16
N ASN A 107 -17.45 0.87 0.06
CA ASN A 107 -16.89 1.02 -1.28
C ASN A 107 -17.88 1.73 -2.19
N SER A 108 -17.43 2.64 -3.04
CA SER A 108 -18.31 3.40 -3.94
C SER A 108 -18.61 2.69 -5.25
N ASN A 109 -17.93 1.58 -5.55
CA ASN A 109 -18.16 0.80 -6.77
C ASN A 109 -19.12 -0.36 -6.51
N PRO A 110 -20.34 -0.36 -7.08
CA PRO A 110 -21.29 -1.45 -6.89
C PRO A 110 -20.96 -2.71 -7.71
N ALA A 111 -20.07 -2.61 -8.69
CA ALA A 111 -19.81 -3.65 -9.68
C ALA A 111 -18.44 -4.33 -9.47
N THR A 112 -18.06 -4.57 -8.23
CA THR A 112 -16.82 -5.26 -7.89
C THR A 112 -17.09 -6.53 -7.08
N ILE A 113 -16.14 -7.47 -7.08
CA ILE A 113 -16.22 -8.66 -6.21
C ILE A 113 -16.23 -8.28 -4.72
N MET A 114 -15.57 -7.18 -4.36
CA MET A 114 -15.46 -6.72 -2.98
C MET A 114 -16.83 -6.34 -2.39
N THR A 115 -17.76 -5.83 -3.21
CA THR A 115 -19.12 -5.44 -2.78
C THR A 115 -20.14 -6.57 -2.86
N ASP A 116 -19.71 -7.81 -3.11
CA ASP A 116 -20.57 -8.98 -3.01
C ASP A 116 -21.17 -9.05 -1.60
N PRO A 117 -22.50 -9.17 -1.46
CA PRO A 117 -23.18 -9.20 -0.17
C PRO A 117 -22.73 -10.32 0.79
N GLU A 118 -22.15 -11.39 0.26
CA GLU A 118 -21.67 -12.52 1.06
C GLU A 118 -20.29 -12.26 1.70
N LEU A 119 -19.53 -11.26 1.20
CA LEU A 119 -18.16 -11.03 1.67
C LEU A 119 -18.08 -10.28 2.99
N ALA A 120 -18.95 -9.31 3.24
CA ALA A 120 -18.98 -8.56 4.48
C ALA A 120 -20.29 -8.77 5.23
N ASP A 121 -20.32 -8.48 6.55
CA ASP A 121 -21.55 -8.56 7.35
C ASP A 121 -22.43 -7.31 7.15
N ALA A 122 -21.80 -6.19 6.76
CA ALA A 122 -22.49 -4.97 6.33
C ALA A 122 -21.71 -4.34 5.19
N THR A 123 -22.36 -4.11 4.04
CA THR A 123 -21.77 -3.49 2.86
C THR A 123 -22.46 -2.18 2.56
N TYR A 124 -21.67 -1.09 2.49
CA TYR A 124 -22.11 0.26 2.16
C TYR A 124 -21.57 0.63 0.79
N ILE A 125 -22.50 0.81 -0.17
CA ILE A 125 -22.15 1.30 -1.52
C ILE A 125 -22.42 2.80 -1.52
N GLU A 126 -21.44 3.54 -1.01
CA GLU A 126 -21.54 4.96 -0.75
C GLU A 126 -20.26 5.70 -1.20
N PRO A 127 -20.29 7.00 -1.45
CA PRO A 127 -19.09 7.77 -1.74
C PRO A 127 -18.05 7.62 -0.62
N ILE A 128 -16.79 7.37 -1.01
CA ILE A 128 -15.68 7.27 -0.07
C ILE A 128 -15.18 8.68 0.25
N THR A 129 -15.93 9.42 1.05
CA THR A 129 -15.53 10.70 1.62
C THR A 129 -15.54 10.63 3.13
N ALA A 130 -14.72 11.45 3.80
CA ALA A 130 -14.61 11.41 5.25
C ALA A 130 -15.97 11.66 5.94
N GLU A 131 -16.82 12.57 5.38
CA GLU A 131 -18.12 12.89 5.95
C GLU A 131 -19.11 11.73 5.85
N VAL A 132 -19.09 10.97 4.74
CA VAL A 132 -19.97 9.81 4.56
C VAL A 132 -19.49 8.67 5.44
N VAL A 133 -18.19 8.39 5.43
CA VAL A 133 -17.61 7.33 6.25
C VAL A 133 -17.77 7.62 7.74
N ALA A 134 -17.69 8.91 8.17
CA ALA A 134 -17.95 9.31 9.55
C ALA A 134 -19.39 8.95 10.00
N LYS A 135 -20.39 9.14 9.13
CA LYS A 135 -21.78 8.76 9.42
C LYS A 135 -21.94 7.24 9.52
N ILE A 136 -21.20 6.49 8.72
CA ILE A 136 -21.23 5.03 8.79
C ILE A 136 -20.54 4.56 10.08
N ILE A 137 -19.42 5.19 10.47
CA ILE A 137 -18.75 4.92 11.75
C ILE A 137 -19.69 5.21 12.93
N GLU A 138 -20.42 6.33 12.90
CA GLU A 138 -21.39 6.69 13.93
C GLU A 138 -22.51 5.64 14.06
N LYS A 139 -22.97 5.09 12.92
CA LYS A 139 -24.03 4.07 12.90
C LYS A 139 -23.54 2.70 13.33
N GLU A 140 -22.40 2.27 12.81
CA GLU A 140 -21.89 0.91 12.95
C GLU A 140 -20.98 0.71 14.16
N GLN A 141 -20.35 1.79 14.66
CA GLN A 141 -19.42 1.82 15.79
C GLN A 141 -18.38 0.68 15.73
N PRO A 142 -17.57 0.61 14.66
CA PRO A 142 -16.54 -0.40 14.56
C PRO A 142 -15.44 -0.18 15.61
N ASP A 143 -14.87 -1.27 16.12
CA ASP A 143 -13.73 -1.18 17.04
C ASP A 143 -12.44 -0.74 16.31
N ALA A 144 -12.33 -1.09 15.02
CA ALA A 144 -11.14 -0.77 14.25
C ALA A 144 -11.46 -0.39 12.79
N LEU A 145 -10.57 0.41 12.22
CA LEU A 145 -10.55 0.83 10.81
C LEU A 145 -9.32 0.26 10.11
N LEU A 146 -9.51 -0.47 9.00
CA LEU A 146 -8.45 -0.99 8.14
C LEU A 146 -8.43 -0.23 6.80
N PRO A 147 -7.59 0.81 6.65
CA PRO A 147 -7.58 1.65 5.44
C PRO A 147 -6.71 1.11 4.32
N THR A 148 -5.78 0.20 4.62
CA THR A 148 -4.71 -0.23 3.70
C THR A 148 -5.19 -1.04 2.50
N MET A 149 -6.44 -1.51 2.52
CA MET A 149 -7.03 -2.29 1.43
C MET A 149 -7.64 -1.41 0.33
N GLY A 150 -7.81 -0.11 0.57
CA GLY A 150 -8.44 0.83 -0.36
C GLY A 150 -7.47 1.69 -1.16
N GLY A 151 -6.19 1.35 -1.20
CA GLY A 151 -5.17 2.16 -1.87
C GLY A 151 -5.13 3.58 -1.33
N GLN A 152 -4.74 4.53 -2.18
CA GLN A 152 -4.61 5.94 -1.79
C GLN A 152 -5.93 6.55 -1.31
N THR A 153 -7.05 6.17 -1.93
CA THR A 153 -8.38 6.63 -1.52
C THR A 153 -8.67 6.25 -0.07
N GLY A 154 -8.45 4.98 0.30
CA GLY A 154 -8.67 4.51 1.66
C GLY A 154 -7.74 5.17 2.68
N LEU A 155 -6.46 5.34 2.34
CA LEU A 155 -5.48 5.98 3.20
C LEU A 155 -5.80 7.46 3.44
N ASN A 156 -6.10 8.23 2.38
CA ASN A 156 -6.44 9.64 2.50
C ASN A 156 -7.71 9.85 3.33
N THR A 157 -8.75 9.05 3.08
CA THR A 157 -10.00 9.13 3.85
C THR A 157 -9.77 8.83 5.33
N ALA A 158 -8.93 7.84 5.66
CA ALA A 158 -8.61 7.51 7.04
C ALA A 158 -7.84 8.63 7.76
N LEU A 159 -6.85 9.26 7.08
CA LEU A 159 -6.11 10.40 7.62
C LEU A 159 -7.03 11.61 7.86
N GLU A 160 -7.99 11.84 6.97
CA GLU A 160 -8.97 12.90 7.10
C GLU A 160 -9.93 12.66 8.27
N LEU A 161 -10.45 11.43 8.42
CA LEU A 161 -11.29 11.00 9.56
C LEU A 161 -10.56 11.21 10.90
N GLU A 162 -9.29 10.86 10.97
CA GLU A 162 -8.48 11.09 12.16
C GLU A 162 -8.29 12.60 12.42
N SER A 163 -8.00 13.39 11.38
CA SER A 163 -7.85 14.85 11.48
C SER A 163 -9.15 15.55 11.93
N MET A 164 -10.32 15.01 11.55
CA MET A 164 -11.62 15.44 12.01
C MET A 164 -11.93 15.01 13.46
N GLY A 165 -11.09 14.19 14.08
CA GLY A 165 -11.32 13.63 15.42
C GLY A 165 -12.43 12.57 15.49
N VAL A 166 -12.88 12.05 14.35
CA VAL A 166 -13.95 11.05 14.27
C VAL A 166 -13.52 9.74 14.90
N LEU A 167 -12.29 9.31 14.66
CA LEU A 167 -11.78 8.04 15.19
C LEU A 167 -11.70 8.09 16.72
N ASP A 168 -11.21 9.20 17.28
CA ASP A 168 -11.15 9.40 18.73
C ASP A 168 -12.56 9.49 19.35
N LYS A 169 -13.46 10.23 18.71
CA LYS A 169 -14.85 10.40 19.17
C LYS A 169 -15.58 9.06 19.37
N PHE A 170 -15.37 8.12 18.45
CA PHE A 170 -16.05 6.82 18.45
C PHE A 170 -15.15 5.68 18.94
N ASN A 171 -13.94 6.00 19.44
CA ASN A 171 -12.94 5.03 19.93
C ASN A 171 -12.60 3.96 18.89
N VAL A 172 -12.37 4.35 17.65
CA VAL A 172 -12.02 3.47 16.53
C VAL A 172 -10.50 3.43 16.35
N GLU A 173 -9.90 2.26 16.53
CA GLU A 173 -8.46 2.09 16.34
C GLU A 173 -8.10 1.95 14.85
N MET A 174 -7.17 2.77 14.35
CA MET A 174 -6.60 2.55 13.01
C MET A 174 -5.60 1.40 13.05
N ILE A 175 -5.89 0.31 12.32
CA ILE A 175 -5.08 -0.91 12.24
C ILE A 175 -4.45 -1.07 10.84
N GLY A 176 -3.44 -1.94 10.73
CA GLY A 176 -2.67 -2.14 9.50
C GLY A 176 -1.59 -1.09 9.31
N ALA A 177 -1.95 0.20 9.28
CA ALA A 177 -1.02 1.32 9.29
C ALA A 177 -1.59 2.48 10.12
N LYS A 178 -0.74 3.11 10.92
CA LYS A 178 -1.07 4.32 11.68
C LYS A 178 -0.65 5.56 10.90
N ARG A 179 -1.20 6.74 11.25
CA ARG A 179 -0.90 8.04 10.60
C ARG A 179 0.58 8.23 10.30
N GLY A 180 1.44 8.13 11.31
CA GLY A 180 2.87 8.39 11.13
C GLY A 180 3.56 7.43 10.15
N ALA A 181 3.08 6.18 10.04
CA ALA A 181 3.57 5.22 9.05
C ALA A 181 3.08 5.56 7.64
N ILE A 182 1.82 5.99 7.52
CA ILE A 182 1.24 6.40 6.23
C ILE A 182 1.95 7.66 5.73
N GLU A 183 2.06 8.69 6.56
CA GLU A 183 2.75 9.94 6.22
C GLU A 183 4.21 9.71 5.82
N MET A 184 4.92 8.85 6.56
CA MET A 184 6.32 8.50 6.26
C MET A 184 6.45 7.74 4.92
N ALA A 185 5.48 6.91 4.57
CA ALA A 185 5.48 6.17 3.31
C ALA A 185 5.10 7.04 2.10
N GLU A 186 4.17 7.98 2.29
CA GLU A 186 3.61 8.81 1.21
C GLU A 186 4.43 10.07 0.94
N ASP A 187 4.95 10.72 2.00
CA ASP A 187 5.77 11.92 1.86
C ASP A 187 7.21 11.55 1.51
N ARG A 188 7.66 12.01 0.35
CA ARG A 188 9.00 11.69 -0.19
C ARG A 188 10.13 12.21 0.67
N LYS A 189 9.92 13.34 1.35
CA LYS A 189 10.92 13.93 2.25
C LYS A 189 11.04 13.08 3.50
N LEU A 190 9.92 12.75 4.13
CA LEU A 190 9.88 11.92 5.33
C LEU A 190 10.42 10.52 5.06
N PHE A 191 10.05 9.94 3.90
CA PHE A 191 10.58 8.65 3.47
C PHE A 191 12.10 8.67 3.32
N ARG A 192 12.64 9.68 2.62
CA ARG A 192 14.07 9.84 2.45
C ARG A 192 14.79 10.00 3.78
N GLU A 193 14.30 10.87 4.65
CA GLU A 193 14.86 11.06 6.00
C GLU A 193 14.86 9.75 6.82
N ALA A 194 13.83 8.91 6.63
CA ALA A 194 13.78 7.59 7.25
C ALA A 194 14.85 6.65 6.69
N MET A 195 15.03 6.62 5.36
CA MET A 195 16.07 5.80 4.71
C MET A 195 17.48 6.26 5.11
N ASP A 196 17.72 7.56 5.14
CA ASP A 196 19.01 8.13 5.56
C ASP A 196 19.33 7.76 7.03
N ARG A 197 18.33 7.79 7.93
CA ARG A 197 18.50 7.34 9.33
C ARG A 197 18.83 5.85 9.44
N LEU A 198 18.34 5.04 8.52
CA LEU A 198 18.63 3.60 8.47
C LEU A 198 19.96 3.28 7.77
N GLY A 199 20.64 4.29 7.22
CA GLY A 199 21.88 4.12 6.47
C GLY A 199 21.68 3.45 5.10
N LEU A 200 20.46 3.53 4.55
CA LEU A 200 20.15 3.00 3.23
C LEU A 200 20.44 4.04 2.15
N GLU A 201 21.05 3.60 1.06
CA GLU A 201 21.37 4.48 -0.06
C GLU A 201 20.12 4.96 -0.78
N ASN A 202 20.07 6.27 -1.02
CA ASN A 202 19.06 6.93 -1.82
C ASN A 202 19.68 7.56 -3.06
N PRO A 203 18.93 7.66 -4.18
CA PRO A 203 19.35 8.49 -5.31
C PRO A 203 19.57 9.93 -4.86
N LYS A 204 20.56 10.61 -5.47
CA LYS A 204 20.73 12.06 -5.27
C LYS A 204 19.43 12.77 -5.63
N ALA A 205 18.91 13.57 -4.74
CA ALA A 205 17.67 14.31 -4.96
C ALA A 205 17.70 15.64 -4.20
N THR A 206 17.02 16.64 -4.73
CA THR A 206 16.81 17.94 -4.11
C THR A 206 15.34 18.28 -4.21
N ILE A 207 14.79 18.85 -3.13
CA ILE A 207 13.43 19.35 -3.11
C ILE A 207 13.47 20.81 -3.54
N VAL A 208 12.70 21.13 -4.58
CA VAL A 208 12.58 22.50 -5.09
C VAL A 208 11.17 22.99 -4.79
N THR A 209 11.08 24.12 -4.11
CA THR A 209 9.80 24.80 -3.84
C THR A 209 9.94 26.25 -4.34
N ALA A 210 8.99 26.68 -5.16
CA ALA A 210 8.93 28.08 -5.59
C ALA A 210 8.62 28.98 -4.39
N PRO A 211 9.41 30.05 -4.17
CA PRO A 211 9.08 31.04 -3.16
C PRO A 211 7.73 31.70 -3.43
N LYS A 212 7.10 32.23 -2.41
CA LYS A 212 5.84 32.98 -2.54
C LYS A 212 6.11 34.47 -2.76
N ASN A 213 5.38 35.07 -3.68
CA ASN A 213 5.29 36.50 -3.85
C ASN A 213 4.58 37.15 -2.66
N SER A 214 4.61 38.48 -2.57
CA SER A 214 3.93 39.27 -1.52
C SER A 214 2.40 39.08 -1.52
N ASP A 215 1.82 38.70 -2.65
CA ASP A 215 0.40 38.41 -2.83
C ASP A 215 0.04 36.93 -2.50
N GLY A 216 1.00 36.11 -2.07
CA GLY A 216 0.83 34.71 -1.74
C GLY A 216 0.91 33.75 -2.93
N THR A 217 1.04 34.23 -4.16
CA THR A 217 1.21 33.41 -5.36
C THR A 217 2.63 32.84 -5.45
N ALA A 218 2.81 31.74 -6.17
CA ALA A 218 4.13 31.14 -6.36
C ALA A 218 4.96 31.97 -7.35
N ASN A 219 6.19 32.31 -6.97
CA ASN A 219 7.17 32.92 -7.86
C ASN A 219 7.82 31.84 -8.75
N LEU A 220 7.19 31.58 -9.88
CA LEU A 220 7.62 30.52 -10.79
C LEU A 220 9.01 30.79 -11.39
N ASN A 221 9.33 32.06 -11.68
CA ASN A 221 10.64 32.42 -12.27
C ASN A 221 11.79 32.08 -11.31
N GLU A 222 11.65 32.45 -10.06
CA GLU A 222 12.63 32.12 -9.03
C GLU A 222 12.67 30.62 -8.75
N GLY A 223 11.51 29.96 -8.72
CA GLY A 223 11.40 28.52 -8.62
C GLY A 223 12.16 27.77 -9.71
N VAL A 224 12.10 28.25 -10.96
CA VAL A 224 12.87 27.69 -12.09
C VAL A 224 14.38 27.90 -11.89
N GLN A 225 14.81 29.06 -11.41
CA GLN A 225 16.24 29.30 -11.14
C GLN A 225 16.77 28.38 -10.04
N ILE A 226 16.00 28.16 -8.98
CA ILE A 226 16.34 27.21 -7.92
C ILE A 226 16.42 25.79 -8.48
N ALA A 227 15.47 25.40 -9.35
CA ALA A 227 15.49 24.09 -10.01
C ALA A 227 16.72 23.91 -10.88
N LEU A 228 17.10 24.89 -11.68
CA LEU A 228 18.30 24.85 -12.51
C LEU A 228 19.58 24.71 -11.66
N HIS A 229 19.70 25.48 -10.59
CA HIS A 229 20.84 25.37 -9.67
C HIS A 229 20.91 23.98 -9.01
N SER A 230 19.76 23.34 -8.79
CA SER A 230 19.70 21.98 -8.22
C SER A 230 20.35 20.93 -9.14
N LEU A 231 20.45 21.19 -10.45
CA LEU A 231 21.13 20.28 -11.39
C LEU A 231 22.65 20.23 -11.15
N ASP A 232 23.24 21.29 -10.61
CA ASP A 232 24.66 21.30 -10.23
C ASP A 232 24.96 20.29 -9.13
N ILE A 233 23.95 20.04 -8.25
CA ILE A 233 24.05 19.08 -7.14
C ILE A 233 23.75 17.66 -7.61
N ILE A 234 22.70 17.50 -8.43
CA ILE A 234 22.15 16.18 -8.82
C ILE A 234 22.92 15.63 -10.03
N GLY A 235 23.20 16.48 -11.02
CA GLY A 235 23.72 16.11 -12.33
C GLY A 235 22.63 15.66 -13.31
N LEU A 236 23.04 15.40 -14.55
CA LEU A 236 22.16 14.86 -15.61
C LEU A 236 22.56 13.42 -15.94
N PRO A 237 21.61 12.56 -16.32
CA PRO A 237 20.17 12.82 -16.48
C PRO A 237 19.44 12.94 -15.16
N ALA A 238 18.43 13.82 -15.07
CA ALA A 238 17.62 14.06 -13.90
C ALA A 238 16.12 13.81 -14.18
N ILE A 239 15.39 13.34 -13.17
CA ILE A 239 13.93 13.14 -13.22
C ILE A 239 13.25 14.17 -12.33
N ILE A 240 12.31 14.91 -12.91
CA ILE A 240 11.45 15.82 -12.16
C ILE A 240 10.21 15.04 -11.73
N ARG A 241 9.91 15.05 -10.44
CA ARG A 241 8.72 14.39 -9.88
C ARG A 241 7.96 15.35 -8.98
N PRO A 242 6.62 15.48 -9.12
CA PRO A 242 5.81 16.26 -8.19
C PRO A 242 5.87 15.64 -6.78
N ALA A 243 5.55 16.44 -5.77
CA ALA A 243 5.53 15.99 -4.37
C ALA A 243 4.56 14.82 -4.18
N PHE A 244 3.38 14.91 -4.78
CA PHE A 244 2.36 13.87 -4.81
C PHE A 244 2.26 13.26 -6.21
N THR A 245 2.24 11.94 -6.30
CA THR A 245 2.30 11.24 -7.60
C THR A 245 0.97 10.73 -8.08
N LEU A 246 0.03 10.46 -7.18
CA LEU A 246 -1.29 9.96 -7.50
C LEU A 246 -2.31 10.70 -6.63
N GLY A 247 -3.24 11.43 -7.25
CA GLY A 247 -4.38 12.03 -6.56
C GLY A 247 -4.11 13.35 -5.85
N GLY A 248 -3.03 14.04 -6.19
CA GLY A 248 -2.79 15.42 -5.79
C GLY A 248 -3.34 16.41 -6.79
#